data_8d39e43dff2623916299655a9e88ec0e
#
_entry.id   8d39e43dff2623916299655a9e88ec0e
#
_cell.length_a   1.000
_cell.length_b   1.000
_cell.length_c   1.000
_cell.angle_alpha   90.00
_cell.angle_beta   90.00
_cell.angle_gamma   90.00
#
_symmetry.space_group_name_H-M   'P 1'
#
loop_
_entity.id
_entity.type
_entity.pdbx_description
1 polymer ?
#
loop_
_entity_poly.entity_id
_entity_poly.type
_entity_poly.pdbx_seq_one_letter_code
_entity_poly.pdbx_strand_id
1 'polypeptide(L)'
;KYVIGDNTKPKLVSPVSKHWPRITTKELNGFDGLYIIPRYPNDIFYNISTINELETIFNHFYKFEEAYRYNAAKILNKNAREATLHLLDYDYAPYMFHQANLRTIEYEGKAESLMSLWFKNVISEYRKYSNLPMPSATFKKLSELYIERMNYDKCEVTAKFFYVDKLMDKITINSKNKCAIPITGVRPQDITAARKFRSETYGPDHTLYVDTEGKSEEITVQFGP
;
A
#
# COMPACT_ATOMS: atom_id res chain seq x y z
N LYS A 1 7.32 15.00 11.57
CA LYS A 1 6.53 14.23 12.58
C LYS A 1 5.28 13.67 11.91
N TYR A 2 4.79 12.52 12.37
CA TYR A 2 3.61 11.84 11.81
C TYR A 2 2.75 11.26 12.94
N VAL A 3 1.48 11.00 12.61
CA VAL A 3 0.51 10.27 13.43
C VAL A 3 -0.30 9.35 12.52
N ILE A 4 -1.00 8.38 13.11
CA ILE A 4 -1.87 7.47 12.37
C ILE A 4 -3.31 7.85 12.62
N GLY A 5 -4.09 8.00 11.57
CA GLY A 5 -5.48 8.40 11.62
C GLY A 5 -6.41 7.43 10.91
N ASP A 6 -7.64 7.33 11.39
CA ASP A 6 -8.69 6.52 10.81
C ASP A 6 -9.17 7.15 9.48
N ASN A 7 -9.08 6.42 8.38
CA ASN A 7 -9.47 6.90 7.05
C ASN A 7 -10.99 7.06 6.87
N THR A 8 -11.81 6.55 7.78
CA THR A 8 -13.25 6.80 7.78
C THR A 8 -13.61 8.22 8.27
N LYS A 9 -12.63 8.95 8.80
CA LYS A 9 -12.81 10.34 9.28
C LYS A 9 -12.33 11.34 8.24
N PRO A 10 -13.21 12.10 7.56
CA PRO A 10 -12.82 13.02 6.48
C PRO A 10 -11.75 14.04 6.86
N LYS A 11 -11.72 14.46 8.14
CA LYS A 11 -10.70 15.38 8.65
C LYS A 11 -9.30 14.78 8.76
N LEU A 12 -9.17 13.46 8.70
CA LEU A 12 -7.92 12.71 8.85
C LEU A 12 -7.39 12.16 7.52
N VAL A 13 -8.13 12.36 6.42
CA VAL A 13 -7.73 11.92 5.06
C VAL A 13 -7.34 13.12 4.20
N SER A 14 -6.42 12.90 3.28
CA SER A 14 -6.05 13.92 2.31
C SER A 14 -7.23 14.21 1.35
N PRO A 15 -7.57 15.47 1.09
CA PRO A 15 -8.61 15.83 0.11
C PRO A 15 -8.12 15.66 -1.33
N VAL A 16 -6.84 15.47 -1.56
CA VAL A 16 -6.22 15.41 -2.89
C VAL A 16 -6.12 13.97 -3.38
N SER A 17 -5.63 13.07 -2.54
CA SER A 17 -5.43 11.67 -2.91
C SER A 17 -5.49 10.77 -1.67
N LYS A 18 -6.11 9.59 -1.78
CA LYS A 18 -6.08 8.57 -0.75
C LYS A 18 -4.66 8.07 -0.43
N HIS A 19 -3.74 8.21 -1.37
CA HIS A 19 -2.34 7.81 -1.23
C HIS A 19 -1.43 8.88 -0.62
N TRP A 20 -1.99 10.03 -0.27
CA TRP A 20 -1.25 11.11 0.38
C TRP A 20 -1.57 11.16 1.87
N PRO A 21 -0.58 11.50 2.71
CA PRO A 21 -0.87 11.81 4.10
C PRO A 21 -1.66 13.12 4.17
N ARG A 22 -2.58 13.21 5.12
CA ARG A 22 -3.18 14.50 5.47
C ARG A 22 -2.15 15.33 6.22
N ILE A 23 -1.96 16.57 5.84
CA ILE A 23 -1.17 17.52 6.62
C ILE A 23 -2.12 18.25 7.58
N THR A 24 -1.81 18.24 8.86
CA THR A 24 -2.62 18.91 9.87
C THR A 24 -2.51 20.44 9.73
N THR A 25 -3.61 21.11 10.02
CA THR A 25 -3.66 22.57 10.14
C THR A 25 -4.22 22.96 11.51
N LYS A 26 -3.85 24.15 11.98
CA LYS A 26 -4.37 24.69 13.26
C LYS A 26 -5.89 24.70 13.30
N GLU A 27 -6.53 25.06 12.20
CA GLU A 27 -7.98 25.19 12.09
C GLU A 27 -8.70 23.84 12.19
N LEU A 28 -8.16 22.80 11.56
CA LEU A 28 -8.81 21.48 11.49
C LEU A 28 -8.43 20.54 12.63
N ASN A 29 -7.19 20.61 13.10
CA ASN A 29 -6.60 19.63 13.99
C ASN A 29 -5.96 20.24 15.25
N GLY A 30 -5.90 21.55 15.36
CA GLY A 30 -5.24 22.25 16.46
C GLY A 30 -3.71 22.34 16.38
N PHE A 31 -3.10 21.75 15.35
CA PHE A 31 -1.66 21.71 15.12
C PHE A 31 -1.34 21.87 13.64
N ASP A 32 -0.20 22.45 13.32
CA ASP A 32 0.30 22.55 11.95
C ASP A 32 1.41 21.55 11.68
N GLY A 33 1.45 21.05 10.44
CA GLY A 33 2.61 20.35 9.89
C GLY A 33 2.86 18.93 10.36
N LEU A 34 1.88 18.25 11.00
CA LEU A 34 1.95 16.82 11.21
C LEU A 34 1.39 16.09 9.99
N TYR A 35 2.03 15.00 9.62
CA TYR A 35 1.51 14.09 8.61
C TYR A 35 0.61 13.05 9.28
N ILE A 36 -0.63 12.94 8.84
CA ILE A 36 -1.56 11.89 9.26
C ILE A 36 -1.53 10.79 8.21
N ILE A 37 -1.04 9.61 8.60
CA ILE A 37 -1.05 8.42 7.77
C ILE A 37 -2.41 7.76 7.94
N PRO A 38 -3.21 7.57 6.87
CA PRO A 38 -4.49 6.90 6.96
C PRO A 38 -4.29 5.43 7.32
N ARG A 39 -5.24 4.84 8.05
CA ARG A 39 -5.32 3.40 8.30
C ARG A 39 -6.67 2.88 7.87
N TYR A 40 -6.70 1.68 7.30
CA TYR A 40 -7.94 1.02 6.93
C TYR A 40 -8.58 0.28 8.11
N PRO A 41 -9.90 0.41 8.29
CA PRO A 41 -10.65 -0.56 9.05
C PRO A 41 -10.66 -1.90 8.30
N ASN A 42 -11.00 -2.95 9.02
CA ASN A 42 -11.39 -4.23 8.45
C ASN A 42 -12.75 -4.60 9.04
N ASP A 43 -13.39 -5.65 8.49
CA ASP A 43 -14.68 -6.11 8.99
C ASP A 43 -14.58 -7.00 10.26
N ILE A 44 -13.40 -7.01 10.89
CA ILE A 44 -13.19 -7.62 12.21
C ILE A 44 -13.37 -6.53 13.25
N PHE A 45 -14.57 -6.45 13.83
CA PHE A 45 -14.94 -5.39 14.77
C PHE A 45 -14.05 -5.37 16.01
N TYR A 46 -13.91 -4.20 16.61
CA TYR A 46 -12.95 -3.92 17.67
C TYR A 46 -13.13 -4.76 18.96
N ASN A 47 -14.34 -5.22 19.21
CA ASN A 47 -14.73 -5.90 20.45
C ASN A 47 -14.95 -7.41 20.30
N ILE A 48 -14.61 -8.01 19.16
CA ILE A 48 -14.77 -9.44 18.92
C ILE A 48 -13.44 -10.20 19.04
N SER A 49 -13.54 -11.42 19.55
CA SER A 49 -12.38 -12.26 19.83
C SER A 49 -12.53 -13.71 19.40
N THR A 50 -13.73 -14.13 18.99
CA THR A 50 -14.04 -15.49 18.62
C THR A 50 -14.70 -15.59 17.25
N ILE A 51 -14.69 -16.77 16.65
CA ILE A 51 -15.34 -17.05 15.35
C ILE A 51 -16.85 -16.79 15.42
N ASN A 52 -17.50 -17.24 16.49
CA ASN A 52 -18.94 -17.05 16.66
C ASN A 52 -19.31 -15.56 16.78
N GLU A 53 -18.51 -14.78 17.51
CA GLU A 53 -18.70 -13.32 17.58
C GLU A 53 -18.49 -12.66 16.22
N LEU A 54 -17.47 -13.09 15.45
CA LEU A 54 -17.22 -12.60 14.10
C LEU A 54 -18.45 -12.80 13.20
N GLU A 55 -18.98 -14.01 13.14
CA GLU A 55 -20.13 -14.33 12.32
C GLU A 55 -21.39 -13.59 12.77
N THR A 56 -21.66 -13.59 14.07
CA THR A 56 -22.85 -12.95 14.64
C THR A 56 -22.84 -11.45 14.40
N ILE A 57 -21.77 -10.76 14.75
CA ILE A 57 -21.69 -9.31 14.65
C ILE A 57 -21.64 -8.85 13.19
N PHE A 58 -20.88 -9.55 12.34
CA PHE A 58 -20.82 -9.23 10.91
C PHE A 58 -22.21 -9.29 10.26
N ASN A 59 -22.90 -10.42 10.43
CA ASN A 59 -24.23 -10.61 9.83
C ASN A 59 -25.27 -9.63 10.40
N HIS A 60 -25.20 -9.31 11.69
CA HIS A 60 -26.06 -8.32 12.31
C HIS A 60 -25.79 -6.90 11.77
N PHE A 61 -24.54 -6.51 11.67
CA PHE A 61 -24.15 -5.19 11.20
C PHE A 61 -24.58 -4.93 9.76
N TYR A 62 -24.37 -5.91 8.87
CA TYR A 62 -24.78 -5.83 7.47
C TYR A 62 -26.22 -6.22 7.22
N LYS A 63 -27.00 -6.57 8.26
CA LYS A 63 -28.42 -6.92 8.20
C LYS A 63 -28.74 -8.04 7.21
N PHE A 64 -27.87 -9.05 7.13
CA PHE A 64 -28.13 -10.20 6.26
C PHE A 64 -29.27 -11.06 6.80
N GLU A 65 -30.21 -11.39 5.93
CA GLU A 65 -31.21 -12.42 6.18
C GLU A 65 -30.55 -13.79 6.38
N GLU A 66 -31.21 -14.70 7.10
CA GLU A 66 -30.63 -15.97 7.49
C GLU A 66 -30.07 -16.79 6.31
N ALA A 67 -30.79 -16.81 5.17
CA ALA A 67 -30.36 -17.51 3.95
C ALA A 67 -29.09 -16.95 3.30
N TYR A 68 -28.71 -15.70 3.62
CA TYR A 68 -27.57 -15.00 3.01
C TYR A 68 -26.44 -14.73 3.99
N ARG A 69 -26.50 -15.32 5.20
CA ARG A 69 -25.48 -15.13 6.23
C ARG A 69 -24.12 -15.64 5.79
N TYR A 70 -23.12 -14.90 6.18
CA TYR A 70 -21.73 -15.25 5.98
C TYR A 70 -21.23 -16.06 7.17
N ASN A 71 -20.55 -17.18 6.89
CA ASN A 71 -19.70 -17.84 7.87
C ASN A 71 -18.32 -17.19 7.94
N ALA A 72 -17.50 -17.55 8.92
CA ALA A 72 -16.17 -16.98 9.13
C ALA A 72 -15.28 -17.08 7.89
N ALA A 73 -15.28 -18.20 7.18
CA ALA A 73 -14.50 -18.39 5.98
C ALA A 73 -14.87 -17.37 4.88
N LYS A 74 -16.17 -17.14 4.66
CA LYS A 74 -16.63 -16.13 3.69
C LYS A 74 -16.27 -14.73 4.10
N ILE A 75 -16.36 -14.39 5.40
CA ILE A 75 -15.99 -13.07 5.95
C ILE A 75 -14.49 -12.83 5.76
N LEU A 76 -13.67 -13.79 6.16
CA LEU A 76 -12.21 -13.70 6.03
C LEU A 76 -11.77 -13.61 4.56
N ASN A 77 -12.38 -14.39 3.67
CA ASN A 77 -12.09 -14.33 2.24
C ASN A 77 -12.49 -12.97 1.62
N LYS A 78 -13.65 -12.41 1.99
CA LYS A 78 -14.06 -11.07 1.56
C LYS A 78 -13.01 -10.03 1.96
N ASN A 79 -12.65 -10.00 3.24
CA ASN A 79 -11.64 -9.09 3.76
C ASN A 79 -10.27 -9.27 3.10
N ALA A 80 -9.87 -10.52 2.84
CA ALA A 80 -8.62 -10.83 2.17
C ALA A 80 -8.58 -10.30 0.74
N ARG A 81 -9.68 -10.42 0.00
CA ARG A 81 -9.78 -9.87 -1.36
C ARG A 81 -9.68 -8.34 -1.37
N GLU A 82 -10.36 -7.66 -0.46
CA GLU A 82 -10.30 -6.20 -0.33
C GLU A 82 -8.88 -5.74 0.03
N ALA A 83 -8.24 -6.39 0.99
CA ALA A 83 -6.86 -6.09 1.35
C ALA A 83 -5.88 -6.36 0.20
N THR A 84 -6.10 -7.43 -0.56
CA THR A 84 -5.28 -7.75 -1.73
C THR A 84 -5.42 -6.69 -2.83
N LEU A 85 -6.62 -6.17 -3.08
CA LEU A 85 -6.81 -5.07 -4.03
C LEU A 85 -6.03 -3.81 -3.61
N HIS A 86 -6.03 -3.48 -2.30
CA HIS A 86 -5.21 -2.37 -1.81
C HIS A 86 -3.71 -2.61 -2.01
N LEU A 87 -3.23 -3.83 -1.75
CA LEU A 87 -1.82 -4.18 -2.00
C LEU A 87 -1.45 -4.08 -3.48
N LEU A 88 -2.32 -4.52 -4.38
CA LEU A 88 -2.11 -4.44 -5.84
C LEU A 88 -2.22 -2.99 -6.37
N ASP A 89 -2.94 -2.12 -5.67
CA ASP A 89 -3.00 -0.67 -5.95
C ASP A 89 -1.83 0.12 -5.31
N TYR A 90 -0.81 -0.59 -4.81
CA TYR A 90 0.34 0.00 -4.12
C TYR A 90 -0.04 0.92 -2.96
N ASP A 91 -1.09 0.59 -2.23
CA ASP A 91 -1.51 1.33 -1.07
C ASP A 91 -0.68 0.93 0.16
N TYR A 92 -0.15 1.93 0.86
CA TYR A 92 0.69 1.73 2.05
C TYR A 92 -0.09 1.83 3.36
N ALA A 93 -1.40 2.09 3.30
CA ALA A 93 -2.21 2.29 4.49
C ALA A 93 -2.26 1.00 5.34
N PRO A 94 -1.85 1.06 6.62
CA PRO A 94 -1.90 -0.10 7.50
C PRO A 94 -3.34 -0.44 7.87
N TYR A 95 -3.60 -1.72 8.10
CA TYR A 95 -4.87 -2.19 8.65
C TYR A 95 -4.90 -2.09 10.18
N MET A 96 -6.08 -1.83 10.70
CA MET A 96 -6.32 -1.66 12.12
C MET A 96 -6.85 -2.95 12.74
N PHE A 97 -6.21 -3.39 13.84
CA PHE A 97 -6.68 -4.45 14.71
C PHE A 97 -6.72 -3.96 16.14
N HIS A 98 -7.59 -4.56 16.96
CA HIS A 98 -7.75 -4.26 18.38
C HIS A 98 -7.29 -5.44 19.25
N GLN A 99 -7.06 -5.21 20.53
CA GLN A 99 -6.59 -6.25 21.45
C GLN A 99 -7.46 -7.51 21.44
N ALA A 100 -8.79 -7.36 21.37
CA ALA A 100 -9.71 -8.49 21.30
C ALA A 100 -9.41 -9.43 20.12
N ASN A 101 -9.05 -8.86 18.97
CA ASN A 101 -8.76 -9.61 17.75
C ASN A 101 -7.46 -10.44 17.83
N LEU A 102 -6.62 -10.18 18.82
CA LEU A 102 -5.35 -10.88 19.07
C LEU A 102 -5.49 -12.04 20.05
N ARG A 103 -6.67 -12.21 20.66
CA ARG A 103 -6.93 -13.30 21.60
C ARG A 103 -6.71 -14.64 20.90
N THR A 104 -5.99 -15.54 21.59
CA THR A 104 -5.82 -16.92 21.12
C THR A 104 -7.13 -17.69 21.19
N ILE A 105 -7.50 -18.30 20.10
CA ILE A 105 -8.66 -19.20 19.94
C ILE A 105 -8.19 -20.51 19.32
N GLU A 106 -8.97 -21.57 19.54
CA GLU A 106 -8.77 -22.80 18.77
C GLU A 106 -9.58 -22.70 17.46
N TYR A 107 -8.90 -22.94 16.34
CA TYR A 107 -9.52 -22.96 15.02
C TYR A 107 -8.92 -24.09 14.19
N GLU A 108 -9.71 -25.04 13.77
CA GLU A 108 -9.28 -26.24 13.00
C GLU A 108 -8.09 -26.98 13.67
N GLY A 109 -8.16 -27.15 14.99
CA GLY A 109 -7.12 -27.84 15.77
C GLY A 109 -5.81 -27.08 15.95
N LYS A 110 -5.80 -25.76 15.70
CA LYS A 110 -4.63 -24.89 15.83
C LYS A 110 -4.92 -23.69 16.72
N ALA A 111 -3.89 -23.24 17.43
CA ALA A 111 -3.93 -21.99 18.17
C ALA A 111 -3.80 -20.80 17.19
N GLU A 112 -4.85 -20.03 17.03
CA GLU A 112 -4.97 -18.91 16.10
C GLU A 112 -5.50 -17.67 16.81
N SER A 113 -5.60 -16.57 16.09
CA SER A 113 -6.39 -15.39 16.46
C SER A 113 -7.14 -14.88 15.22
N LEU A 114 -8.14 -14.04 15.41
CA LEU A 114 -8.83 -13.45 14.26
C LEU A 114 -7.87 -12.68 13.35
N MET A 115 -6.88 -11.97 13.92
CA MET A 115 -5.84 -11.29 13.15
C MET A 115 -4.96 -12.28 12.38
N SER A 116 -4.52 -13.39 13.00
CA SER A 116 -3.66 -14.38 12.29
C SER A 116 -4.40 -15.08 11.16
N LEU A 117 -5.67 -15.40 11.36
CA LEU A 117 -6.53 -15.97 10.32
C LEU A 117 -6.71 -14.98 9.16
N TRP A 118 -7.01 -13.73 9.45
CA TRP A 118 -7.11 -12.68 8.44
C TRP A 118 -5.81 -12.56 7.65
N PHE A 119 -4.68 -12.47 8.33
CA PHE A 119 -3.36 -12.29 7.69
C PHE A 119 -2.99 -13.46 6.78
N LYS A 120 -3.24 -14.70 7.23
CA LYS A 120 -3.04 -15.91 6.41
C LYS A 120 -3.90 -15.88 5.14
N ASN A 121 -5.16 -15.47 5.25
CA ASN A 121 -6.05 -15.35 4.09
C ASN A 121 -5.56 -14.26 3.12
N VAL A 122 -5.11 -13.10 3.61
CA VAL A 122 -4.53 -12.04 2.76
C VAL A 122 -3.30 -12.53 2.01
N ILE A 123 -2.36 -13.19 2.70
CA ILE A 123 -1.17 -13.74 2.05
C ILE A 123 -1.57 -14.77 0.97
N SER A 124 -2.49 -15.67 1.31
CA SER A 124 -2.96 -16.69 0.37
C SER A 124 -3.63 -16.08 -0.85
N GLU A 125 -4.46 -15.06 -0.66
CA GLU A 125 -5.14 -14.36 -1.76
C GLU A 125 -4.15 -13.59 -2.63
N TYR A 126 -3.23 -12.82 -2.02
CA TYR A 126 -2.21 -12.05 -2.73
C TYR A 126 -1.32 -12.94 -3.60
N ARG A 127 -0.93 -14.13 -3.08
CA ARG A 127 -0.08 -15.08 -3.81
C ARG A 127 -0.71 -15.66 -5.08
N LYS A 128 -2.00 -15.51 -5.29
CA LYS A 128 -2.66 -15.87 -6.56
C LYS A 128 -2.31 -14.91 -7.70
N TYR A 129 -1.91 -13.69 -7.37
CA TYR A 129 -1.66 -12.62 -8.34
C TYR A 129 -0.21 -12.18 -8.43
N SER A 130 0.56 -12.35 -7.35
CA SER A 130 1.93 -11.84 -7.27
C SER A 130 2.83 -12.73 -6.41
N ASN A 131 4.05 -12.94 -6.89
CA ASN A 131 5.14 -13.59 -6.16
C ASN A 131 6.12 -12.58 -5.54
N LEU A 132 5.87 -11.28 -5.71
CA LEU A 132 6.73 -10.24 -5.14
C LEU A 132 6.68 -10.27 -3.61
N PRO A 133 7.77 -9.90 -2.95
CA PRO A 133 7.80 -9.82 -1.49
C PRO A 133 6.82 -8.74 -0.98
N MET A 134 6.24 -9.00 0.18
CA MET A 134 5.47 -8.00 0.93
C MET A 134 6.36 -7.48 2.05
N PRO A 135 7.04 -6.35 1.86
CA PRO A 135 7.92 -5.79 2.87
C PRO A 135 7.11 -5.31 4.09
N SER A 136 7.61 -5.62 5.28
CA SER A 136 7.07 -5.07 6.51
C SER A 136 7.81 -3.76 6.81
N ALA A 137 7.09 -2.67 6.90
CA ALA A 137 7.66 -1.35 7.18
C ALA A 137 7.29 -0.88 8.58
N THR A 138 8.24 -0.24 9.27
CA THR A 138 7.93 0.51 10.48
C THR A 138 7.06 1.72 10.16
N PHE A 139 6.31 2.25 11.12
CA PHE A 139 5.53 3.49 10.91
C PHE A 139 6.38 4.68 10.48
N LYS A 140 7.64 4.74 10.92
CA LYS A 140 8.59 5.74 10.43
C LYS A 140 8.83 5.57 8.94
N LYS A 141 9.14 4.36 8.48
CA LYS A 141 9.37 4.07 7.06
C LYS A 141 8.11 4.30 6.23
N LEU A 142 6.93 3.92 6.74
CA LEU A 142 5.66 4.23 6.10
C LEU A 142 5.47 5.74 5.89
N SER A 143 5.76 6.56 6.91
CA SER A 143 5.66 8.01 6.77
C SER A 143 6.58 8.58 5.71
N GLU A 144 7.80 8.04 5.58
CA GLU A 144 8.76 8.42 4.55
C GLU A 144 8.22 8.05 3.16
N LEU A 145 7.70 6.82 2.98
CA LEU A 145 7.12 6.36 1.72
C LEU A 145 5.91 7.20 1.28
N TYR A 146 5.03 7.58 2.20
CA TYR A 146 3.92 8.49 1.90
C TYR A 146 4.38 9.86 1.44
N ILE A 147 5.41 10.42 2.08
CA ILE A 147 5.98 11.72 1.71
C ILE A 147 6.69 11.62 0.36
N GLU A 148 7.47 10.56 0.14
CA GLU A 148 8.11 10.30 -1.15
C GLU A 148 7.08 10.20 -2.27
N ARG A 149 6.00 9.45 -2.09
CA ARG A 149 4.91 9.33 -3.07
C ARG A 149 4.24 10.67 -3.34
N MET A 150 3.89 11.42 -2.29
CA MET A 150 3.30 12.76 -2.44
C MET A 150 4.22 13.69 -3.24
N ASN A 151 5.53 13.64 -2.98
CA ASN A 151 6.50 14.44 -3.72
C ASN A 151 6.63 13.97 -5.17
N TYR A 152 6.65 12.66 -5.40
CA TYR A 152 6.65 12.08 -6.74
C TYR A 152 5.43 12.52 -7.56
N ASP A 153 4.23 12.43 -6.99
CA ASP A 153 3.01 12.85 -7.67
C ASP A 153 3.01 14.33 -8.07
N LYS A 154 3.72 15.18 -7.29
CA LYS A 154 3.92 16.61 -7.60
C LYS A 154 4.98 16.87 -8.67
N CYS A 155 5.73 15.85 -9.08
CA CYS A 155 6.79 16.01 -10.07
C CYS A 155 6.29 16.23 -11.49
N GLU A 156 5.02 15.99 -11.76
CA GLU A 156 4.42 16.06 -13.10
C GLU A 156 5.27 15.27 -14.13
N VAL A 157 5.50 14.00 -13.79
CA VAL A 157 6.30 13.09 -14.61
C VAL A 157 5.52 12.66 -15.84
N THR A 158 6.19 12.66 -16.99
CA THR A 158 5.71 12.03 -18.22
C THR A 158 6.75 11.02 -18.70
N ALA A 159 6.30 9.88 -19.20
CA ALA A 159 7.18 8.85 -19.75
C ALA A 159 6.74 8.46 -21.15
N LYS A 160 7.72 8.22 -22.03
CA LYS A 160 7.51 7.64 -23.37
C LYS A 160 8.24 6.30 -23.42
N PHE A 161 7.52 5.27 -23.84
CA PHE A 161 8.03 3.92 -23.97
C PHE A 161 8.29 3.63 -25.46
N PHE A 162 9.46 3.12 -25.77
CA PHE A 162 9.86 2.74 -27.11
C PHE A 162 10.04 1.23 -27.18
N TYR A 163 9.51 0.63 -28.24
CA TYR A 163 9.53 -0.81 -28.43
C TYR A 163 10.19 -1.15 -29.77
N VAL A 164 11.04 -2.18 -29.77
CA VAL A 164 11.59 -2.83 -30.97
C VAL A 164 11.17 -4.29 -30.89
N ASP A 165 10.56 -4.80 -31.96
CA ASP A 165 10.07 -6.19 -32.04
C ASP A 165 9.23 -6.64 -30.84
N LYS A 166 8.35 -5.77 -30.34
CA LYS A 166 7.50 -5.95 -29.15
C LYS A 166 8.26 -6.00 -27.81
N LEU A 167 9.57 -5.85 -27.81
CA LEU A 167 10.37 -5.71 -26.61
C LEU A 167 10.60 -4.23 -26.31
N MET A 168 10.57 -3.89 -25.04
CA MET A 168 10.85 -2.50 -24.62
C MET A 168 12.34 -2.23 -24.79
N ASP A 169 12.66 -1.23 -25.65
CA ASP A 169 14.02 -0.83 -25.98
C ASP A 169 14.48 0.29 -25.03
N LYS A 170 13.67 1.32 -24.88
CA LYS A 170 14.01 2.45 -24.00
C LYS A 170 12.79 3.15 -23.41
N ILE A 171 13.02 3.84 -22.32
CA ILE A 171 12.07 4.79 -21.71
C ILE A 171 12.71 6.17 -21.71
N THR A 172 11.97 7.17 -22.17
CA THR A 172 12.31 8.58 -22.00
C THR A 172 11.43 9.19 -20.95
N ILE A 173 12.01 9.81 -19.92
CA ILE A 173 11.32 10.36 -18.77
C ILE A 173 11.56 11.86 -18.71
N ASN A 174 10.48 12.62 -18.61
CA ASN A 174 10.50 14.06 -18.37
C ASN A 174 9.83 14.39 -17.03
N SER A 175 10.38 15.31 -16.26
CA SER A 175 9.72 15.89 -15.12
C SER A 175 9.88 17.40 -15.10
N LYS A 176 8.86 18.12 -14.62
CA LYS A 176 8.91 19.58 -14.51
C LYS A 176 9.63 20.04 -13.25
N ASN A 177 9.65 19.22 -12.21
CA ASN A 177 10.21 19.55 -10.92
C ASN A 177 11.35 18.61 -10.55
N LYS A 178 12.24 19.06 -9.64
CA LYS A 178 13.28 18.20 -9.08
C LYS A 178 12.68 17.09 -8.25
N CYS A 179 12.96 15.82 -8.60
CA CYS A 179 12.45 14.65 -7.91
C CYS A 179 13.26 13.39 -8.18
N ALA A 180 13.06 12.39 -7.33
CA ALA A 180 13.55 11.03 -7.54
C ALA A 180 12.44 10.18 -8.16
N ILE A 181 12.62 9.71 -9.37
CA ILE A 181 11.63 8.92 -10.11
C ILE A 181 11.95 7.44 -9.94
N PRO A 182 11.06 6.65 -9.32
CA PRO A 182 11.26 5.22 -9.20
C PRO A 182 10.96 4.49 -10.52
N ILE A 183 11.88 3.64 -10.94
CA ILE A 183 11.71 2.74 -12.10
C ILE A 183 11.97 1.32 -11.61
N THR A 184 10.96 0.49 -11.59
CA THR A 184 11.04 -0.91 -11.13
C THR A 184 11.17 -1.86 -12.32
N GLY A 185 11.86 -2.99 -12.12
CA GLY A 185 12.07 -4.00 -13.16
C GLY A 185 13.27 -3.73 -14.06
N VAL A 186 14.14 -2.81 -13.68
CA VAL A 186 15.35 -2.44 -14.44
C VAL A 186 16.58 -2.93 -13.71
N ARG A 187 17.57 -3.42 -14.41
CA ARG A 187 18.86 -3.76 -13.83
C ARG A 187 19.81 -2.56 -13.90
N PRO A 188 20.72 -2.38 -12.92
CA PRO A 188 21.67 -1.25 -12.93
C PRO A 188 22.50 -1.13 -14.21
N GLN A 189 22.85 -2.25 -14.84
CA GLN A 189 23.60 -2.27 -16.10
C GLN A 189 22.79 -1.79 -17.32
N ASP A 190 21.47 -1.76 -17.21
CA ASP A 190 20.60 -1.37 -18.32
C ASP A 190 20.46 0.17 -18.43
N ILE A 191 21.14 0.91 -17.54
CA ILE A 191 21.04 2.38 -17.51
C ILE A 191 22.31 3.00 -18.07
N THR A 192 22.16 3.65 -19.20
CA THR A 192 23.25 4.39 -19.88
C THR A 192 23.36 5.85 -19.44
N ALA A 193 22.77 6.24 -18.33
CA ALA A 193 22.85 7.62 -17.83
C ALA A 193 24.13 7.85 -17.03
N ALA A 194 24.85 8.94 -17.32
CA ALA A 194 26.05 9.37 -16.62
C ALA A 194 25.83 9.84 -15.16
N ARG A 195 24.68 9.53 -14.56
CA ARG A 195 24.24 10.03 -13.25
C ARG A 195 24.24 8.95 -12.19
N LYS A 196 24.53 9.34 -10.95
CA LYS A 196 24.37 8.48 -9.79
C LYS A 196 22.88 8.28 -9.53
N PHE A 197 22.45 7.01 -9.43
CA PHE A 197 21.12 6.62 -9.00
C PHE A 197 21.21 5.71 -7.79
N ARG A 198 20.21 5.83 -6.92
CA ARG A 198 20.00 4.90 -5.82
C ARG A 198 19.28 3.67 -6.38
N SER A 199 19.73 2.49 -6.01
CA SER A 199 19.08 1.22 -6.35
C SER A 199 18.66 0.50 -5.08
N GLU A 200 17.45 -0.05 -5.09
CA GLU A 200 16.94 -0.92 -4.04
C GLU A 200 16.50 -2.25 -4.66
N THR A 201 16.89 -3.38 -4.04
CA THR A 201 16.45 -4.70 -4.49
C THR A 201 14.99 -4.92 -4.10
N TYR A 202 14.18 -5.43 -5.03
CA TYR A 202 12.79 -5.79 -4.80
C TYR A 202 12.46 -7.15 -5.44
N GLY A 203 12.50 -8.20 -4.66
CA GLY A 203 12.40 -9.57 -5.18
C GLY A 203 13.57 -9.91 -6.11
N PRO A 204 13.31 -10.44 -7.31
CA PRO A 204 14.34 -10.69 -8.32
C PRO A 204 14.82 -9.43 -9.05
N ASP A 205 14.11 -8.32 -8.91
CA ASP A 205 14.31 -7.08 -9.64
C ASP A 205 14.91 -5.98 -8.76
N HIS A 206 15.17 -4.83 -9.38
CA HIS A 206 15.62 -3.62 -8.72
C HIS A 206 14.65 -2.48 -8.99
N THR A 207 14.49 -1.59 -8.00
CA THR A 207 13.92 -0.26 -8.19
C THR A 207 15.06 0.74 -8.22
N LEU A 208 15.16 1.47 -9.32
CA LEU A 208 16.10 2.55 -9.48
C LEU A 208 15.41 3.88 -9.25
N TYR A 209 16.06 4.77 -8.53
CA TYR A 209 15.58 6.14 -8.33
C TYR A 209 16.42 7.07 -9.17
N VAL A 210 15.82 7.62 -10.21
CA VAL A 210 16.47 8.55 -11.12
C VAL A 210 16.22 9.97 -10.66
N ASP A 211 17.24 10.65 -10.17
CA ASP A 211 17.14 12.03 -9.73
C ASP A 211 17.07 12.98 -10.95
N THR A 212 16.05 13.81 -11.00
CA THR A 212 15.89 14.86 -12.01
C THR A 212 16.22 16.22 -11.41
N GLU A 213 16.81 17.12 -12.20
CA GLU A 213 17.23 18.44 -11.72
C GLU A 213 16.14 19.53 -11.83
N GLY A 214 14.91 19.14 -12.17
CA GLY A 214 13.78 20.09 -12.22
C GLY A 214 13.78 21.01 -13.44
N LYS A 215 14.57 20.69 -14.43
CA LYS A 215 14.42 21.22 -15.80
C LYS A 215 13.87 20.10 -16.65
N SER A 216 13.19 20.43 -17.75
CA SER A 216 12.75 19.44 -18.71
C SER A 216 13.96 18.62 -19.19
N GLU A 217 14.26 17.52 -18.53
CA GLU A 217 15.37 16.65 -18.82
C GLU A 217 14.87 15.33 -19.37
N GLU A 218 15.43 14.94 -20.49
CA GLU A 218 15.17 13.65 -21.08
C GLU A 218 16.15 12.63 -20.47
N ILE A 219 15.62 11.66 -19.76
CA ILE A 219 16.41 10.57 -19.18
C ILE A 219 16.07 9.33 -19.99
N THR A 220 17.06 8.77 -20.66
CA THR A 220 16.91 7.55 -21.44
C THR A 220 17.40 6.38 -20.61
N VAL A 221 16.54 5.40 -20.41
CA VAL A 221 16.88 4.09 -19.82
C VAL A 221 16.82 3.10 -20.96
N GLN A 222 17.93 2.44 -21.28
CA GLN A 222 17.96 1.36 -22.24
C GLN A 222 17.83 0.02 -21.51
N PHE A 223 17.04 -0.86 -22.07
CA PHE A 223 16.94 -2.24 -21.63
C PHE A 223 17.86 -3.07 -22.51
N GLY A 224 18.74 -3.82 -21.90
CA GLY A 224 19.60 -4.75 -22.63
C GLY A 224 18.80 -5.86 -23.31
N PRO A 225 19.37 -6.52 -24.33
CA PRO A 225 18.74 -7.65 -25.01
C PRO A 225 18.51 -8.84 -24.09
#